data_55609185d555f5fea25a27287e3c108a
#
_entry.id   55609185d555f5fea25a27287e3c108a
#
_cell.length_a   1.000
_cell.length_b   1.000
_cell.length_c   1.000
_cell.angle_alpha   90.00
_cell.angle_beta   90.00
_cell.angle_gamma   90.00
#
_symmetry.space_group_name_H-M   'P 1'
#
loop_
_entity.id
_entity.type
_entity.pdbx_description
1 polymer ?
#
loop_
_entity_poly.entity_id
_entity_poly.type
_entity_poly.pdbx_seq_one_letter_code
_entity_poly.pdbx_strand_id
1 'polypeptide(L)'
;MGTYIPVTPGKIAPLAWLPDPLQATGKLALVCEGGGQCGIFTAGVLDEFLKAGFNPFDLLIGTSAGAQNLSAYLCGQRGYARHIITRYTTDKQFFNPLRFIRGGNLIDLDWLINTTSAECPLDIAHALRRFEQGQEFYMCASRADNLDAAYFSPQAGDWLEYIKASSAIPGFYREGVEIDGITYHDGGISDAVPVIEAWRRGATRIVVIRTVPSQLYYTPEWVKRMERWLEKSHLKRMVAMMKQHAKSYYRTQKFIQSPPPGVEIAEIYPNAPLASNALGSRVKTLMQDYRLGRRSGRYFLATLGNRWAAYEPVRTSVLRVPPASNDNDSQLPVTDGSAAVLHSPEYSPEKPAD
;
A
#
# COMPACT_ATOMS: atom_id res chain seq x y z
N MET A 1 11.04 5.61 28.16
CA MET A 1 10.14 5.80 27.03
C MET A 1 10.97 5.66 25.76
N GLY A 2 10.39 5.12 24.69
CA GLY A 2 11.00 5.13 23.38
C GLY A 2 10.94 6.51 22.73
N THR A 3 11.42 6.62 21.50
CA THR A 3 11.55 7.90 20.78
C THR A 3 10.50 7.99 19.68
N TYR A 4 9.71 9.05 19.68
CA TYR A 4 8.78 9.41 18.61
C TYR A 4 9.31 10.61 17.82
N ILE A 5 9.37 10.49 16.51
CA ILE A 5 9.91 11.50 15.59
C ILE A 5 8.84 11.85 14.55
N PRO A 6 8.14 12.98 14.69
CA PRO A 6 7.21 13.45 13.67
C PRO A 6 7.97 14.00 12.44
N VAL A 7 7.59 13.50 11.25
CA VAL A 7 8.21 13.90 9.98
C VAL A 7 7.16 14.49 9.05
N THR A 8 7.09 15.80 9.01
CA THR A 8 6.20 16.52 8.09
C THR A 8 6.87 17.79 7.61
N PRO A 9 6.79 18.15 6.31
CA PRO A 9 7.37 19.36 5.79
C PRO A 9 6.84 20.60 6.51
N GLY A 10 7.75 21.44 7.05
CA GLY A 10 7.40 22.67 7.76
C GLY A 10 7.35 22.55 9.28
N LYS A 11 7.48 21.36 9.85
CA LYS A 11 7.75 21.18 11.29
C LYS A 11 9.14 20.58 11.43
N ILE A 12 10.11 21.41 11.70
CA ILE A 12 11.48 20.99 11.99
C ILE A 12 11.49 20.59 13.48
N ALA A 13 11.46 19.31 13.80
CA ALA A 13 12.06 18.88 15.05
C ALA A 13 13.57 19.17 14.92
N PRO A 14 14.18 19.91 15.84
CA PRO A 14 15.62 20.17 15.77
C PRO A 14 16.35 18.80 15.79
N LEU A 15 17.02 18.45 14.70
CA LEU A 15 17.79 17.19 14.58
C LEU A 15 18.83 17.07 15.70
N ALA A 16 19.32 18.19 16.22
CA ALA A 16 20.27 18.27 17.34
C ALA A 16 19.72 17.72 18.68
N TRP A 17 18.41 17.48 18.79
CA TRP A 17 17.77 16.99 20.00
C TRP A 17 17.42 15.50 19.93
N LEU A 18 17.66 14.87 18.79
CA LEU A 18 17.46 13.44 18.67
C LEU A 18 18.59 12.71 19.41
N PRO A 19 18.28 11.74 20.28
CA PRO A 19 19.29 10.91 20.89
C PRO A 19 20.11 10.22 19.80
N ASP A 20 21.34 9.80 20.13
CA ASP A 20 22.14 9.00 19.21
C ASP A 20 21.32 7.83 18.67
N PRO A 21 21.52 7.43 17.40
CA PRO A 21 20.83 6.28 16.86
C PRO A 21 21.00 5.10 17.79
N LEU A 22 19.89 4.46 18.17
CA LEU A 22 19.97 3.21 18.94
C LEU A 22 20.93 2.27 18.20
N GLN A 23 21.91 1.72 18.93
CA GLN A 23 22.71 0.63 18.39
C GLN A 23 21.74 -0.45 17.92
N ALA A 24 21.80 -0.78 16.64
CA ALA A 24 20.79 -1.58 15.97
C ALA A 24 20.78 -3.02 16.49
N THR A 25 19.99 -3.29 17.52
CA THR A 25 19.80 -4.64 18.08
C THR A 25 18.55 -5.34 17.52
N GLY A 26 17.70 -4.64 16.75
CA GLY A 26 16.47 -5.16 16.17
C GLY A 26 16.27 -4.74 14.73
N LYS A 27 15.19 -5.26 14.11
CA LYS A 27 14.84 -4.98 12.72
C LYS A 27 14.50 -3.51 12.50
N LEU A 28 14.82 -3.02 11.30
CA LEU A 28 14.28 -1.77 10.76
C LEU A 28 13.03 -2.09 9.94
N ALA A 29 11.89 -1.54 10.33
CA ALA A 29 10.63 -1.78 9.63
C ALA A 29 10.11 -0.55 8.89
N LEU A 30 9.39 -0.81 7.79
CA LEU A 30 8.57 0.16 7.06
C LEU A 30 7.11 -0.25 7.15
N VAL A 31 6.28 0.61 7.72
CA VAL A 31 4.84 0.38 7.89
C VAL A 31 4.05 1.38 7.08
N CYS A 32 3.09 0.90 6.27
CA CYS A 32 2.23 1.75 5.45
C CYS A 32 0.77 1.58 5.81
N GLU A 33 0.13 2.71 6.17
CA GLU A 33 -1.29 2.81 6.46
C GLU A 33 -2.15 2.50 5.23
N GLY A 34 -3.33 1.90 5.45
CA GLY A 34 -4.41 1.83 4.47
C GLY A 34 -5.04 3.19 4.19
N GLY A 35 -6.03 3.24 3.29
CA GLY A 35 -6.76 4.50 3.03
C GLY A 35 -7.24 4.67 1.60
N GLY A 36 -7.33 3.61 0.81
CA GLY A 36 -7.80 3.66 -0.58
C GLY A 36 -6.99 4.62 -1.44
N GLN A 37 -7.64 5.53 -2.17
CA GLN A 37 -6.96 6.50 -3.04
C GLN A 37 -6.08 7.51 -2.28
N CYS A 38 -6.28 7.71 -0.96
CA CYS A 38 -5.36 8.51 -0.13
C CYS A 38 -3.94 7.91 -0.09
N GLY A 39 -3.79 6.62 -0.38
CA GLY A 39 -2.51 5.94 -0.58
C GLY A 39 -1.63 6.53 -1.69
N ILE A 40 -2.16 7.46 -2.48
CA ILE A 40 -1.38 8.25 -3.45
C ILE A 40 -0.29 9.11 -2.79
N PHE A 41 -0.51 9.53 -1.55
CA PHE A 41 0.51 10.20 -0.74
C PHE A 41 1.66 9.23 -0.42
N THR A 42 1.33 8.02 0.03
CA THR A 42 2.30 6.95 0.29
C THR A 42 3.09 6.59 -0.97
N ALA A 43 2.42 6.47 -2.13
CA ALA A 43 3.08 6.27 -3.43
C ALA A 43 4.12 7.36 -3.71
N GLY A 44 3.81 8.62 -3.40
CA GLY A 44 4.73 9.73 -3.56
C GLY A 44 5.98 9.62 -2.68
N VAL A 45 5.82 9.22 -1.41
CA VAL A 45 6.95 8.99 -0.48
C VAL A 45 7.84 7.86 -0.98
N LEU A 46 7.25 6.71 -1.31
CA LEU A 46 7.98 5.52 -1.75
C LEU A 46 8.69 5.72 -3.10
N ASP A 47 8.11 6.51 -4.01
CA ASP A 47 8.75 6.85 -5.27
C ASP A 47 10.02 7.70 -5.08
N GLU A 48 10.10 8.53 -4.03
CA GLU A 48 11.33 9.23 -3.70
C GLU A 48 12.35 8.30 -3.02
N PHE A 49 11.88 7.33 -2.22
CA PHE A 49 12.75 6.29 -1.67
C PHE A 49 13.37 5.45 -2.79
N LEU A 50 12.58 4.97 -3.74
CA LEU A 50 13.07 4.23 -4.91
C LEU A 50 14.02 5.07 -5.76
N LYS A 51 13.71 6.37 -5.96
CA LYS A 51 14.58 7.29 -6.70
C LYS A 51 15.96 7.42 -6.06
N ALA A 52 16.03 7.41 -4.72
CA ALA A 52 17.25 7.52 -3.96
C ALA A 52 17.98 6.17 -3.75
N GLY A 53 17.41 5.05 -4.22
CA GLY A 53 17.91 3.71 -3.89
C GLY A 53 17.78 3.36 -2.41
N PHE A 54 16.88 4.02 -1.70
CA PHE A 54 16.71 3.86 -0.26
C PHE A 54 15.74 2.72 0.06
N ASN A 55 16.26 1.55 0.42
CA ASN A 55 15.48 0.42 0.93
C ASN A 55 16.32 -0.37 1.96
N PRO A 56 16.57 0.22 3.14
CA PRO A 56 17.36 -0.42 4.20
C PRO A 56 16.50 -1.30 5.12
N PHE A 57 15.24 -1.54 4.79
CA PHE A 57 14.26 -2.17 5.67
C PHE A 57 14.41 -3.69 5.67
N ASP A 58 14.41 -4.29 6.87
CA ASP A 58 14.35 -5.73 7.07
C ASP A 58 12.92 -6.26 6.96
N LEU A 59 11.94 -5.42 7.36
CA LEU A 59 10.53 -5.80 7.48
C LEU A 59 9.63 -4.72 6.87
N LEU A 60 8.73 -5.13 5.99
CA LEU A 60 7.67 -4.30 5.44
C LEU A 60 6.31 -4.83 5.88
N ILE A 61 5.41 -3.97 6.35
CA ILE A 61 4.03 -4.37 6.65
C ILE A 61 3.08 -3.28 6.16
N GLY A 62 2.07 -3.67 5.40
CA GLY A 62 1.07 -2.74 4.88
C GLY A 62 -0.35 -3.26 4.99
N THR A 63 -1.30 -2.32 4.99
CA THR A 63 -2.73 -2.60 5.00
C THR A 63 -3.38 -1.97 3.79
N SER A 64 -4.24 -2.73 3.07
CA SER A 64 -5.04 -2.19 1.94
C SER A 64 -4.16 -1.45 0.92
N ALA A 65 -4.44 -0.19 0.62
CA ALA A 65 -3.60 0.64 -0.24
C ALA A 65 -2.13 0.69 0.20
N GLY A 66 -1.84 0.58 1.50
CA GLY A 66 -0.47 0.49 2.03
C GLY A 66 0.23 -0.80 1.58
N ALA A 67 -0.47 -1.93 1.57
CA ALA A 67 0.05 -3.21 1.07
C ALA A 67 0.32 -3.16 -0.45
N GLN A 68 -0.59 -2.55 -1.22
CA GLN A 68 -0.41 -2.35 -2.67
C GLN A 68 0.80 -1.46 -2.98
N ASN A 69 0.97 -0.36 -2.24
CA ASN A 69 2.10 0.55 -2.39
C ASN A 69 3.43 -0.14 -2.04
N LEU A 70 3.46 -0.93 -0.97
CA LEU A 70 4.65 -1.69 -0.57
C LEU A 70 4.98 -2.80 -1.56
N SER A 71 3.97 -3.43 -2.19
CA SER A 71 4.19 -4.39 -3.28
C SER A 71 4.95 -3.75 -4.44
N ALA A 72 4.51 -2.58 -4.91
CA ALA A 72 5.20 -1.85 -5.97
C ALA A 72 6.62 -1.41 -5.56
N TYR A 73 6.78 -0.99 -4.31
CA TYR A 73 8.08 -0.59 -3.75
C TYR A 73 9.05 -1.77 -3.67
N LEU A 74 8.61 -2.92 -3.17
CA LEU A 74 9.41 -4.14 -3.07
C LEU A 74 9.81 -4.68 -4.45
N CYS A 75 8.92 -4.55 -5.45
CA CYS A 75 9.18 -4.87 -6.84
C CYS A 75 10.08 -3.83 -7.56
N GLY A 76 10.52 -2.75 -6.89
CA GLY A 76 11.39 -1.73 -7.47
C GLY A 76 10.73 -0.85 -8.53
N GLN A 77 9.39 -0.89 -8.65
CA GLN A 77 8.64 -0.27 -9.74
C GLN A 77 8.22 1.17 -9.40
N ARG A 78 9.14 2.11 -9.55
CA ARG A 78 8.87 3.53 -9.34
C ARG A 78 7.78 4.06 -10.28
N GLY A 79 6.79 4.76 -9.72
CA GLY A 79 5.65 5.32 -10.43
C GLY A 79 4.50 4.33 -10.66
N TYR A 80 4.70 3.04 -10.39
CA TYR A 80 3.69 2.01 -10.56
C TYR A 80 2.44 2.30 -9.72
N ALA A 81 2.58 2.46 -8.40
CA ALA A 81 1.44 2.71 -7.52
C ALA A 81 0.68 4.00 -7.91
N ARG A 82 1.39 5.08 -8.27
CA ARG A 82 0.78 6.28 -8.84
C ARG A 82 -0.04 5.95 -10.09
N HIS A 83 0.51 5.16 -11.01
CA HIS A 83 -0.17 4.77 -12.25
C HIS A 83 -1.46 4.01 -11.96
N ILE A 84 -1.38 2.99 -11.10
CA ILE A 84 -2.57 2.21 -10.69
C ILE A 84 -3.64 3.13 -10.08
N ILE A 85 -3.28 3.96 -9.11
CA ILE A 85 -4.23 4.82 -8.41
C ILE A 85 -4.86 5.86 -9.35
N THR A 86 -4.08 6.47 -10.25
CA THR A 86 -4.60 7.54 -11.10
C THR A 86 -5.29 7.04 -12.37
N ARG A 87 -4.98 5.86 -12.86
CA ARG A 87 -5.54 5.30 -14.10
C ARG A 87 -6.68 4.33 -13.82
N TYR A 88 -6.43 3.31 -12.99
CA TYR A 88 -7.37 2.20 -12.82
C TYR A 88 -8.37 2.46 -11.69
N THR A 89 -7.94 3.00 -10.53
CA THR A 89 -8.91 3.23 -9.43
C THR A 89 -9.85 4.40 -9.70
N THR A 90 -9.60 5.23 -10.70
CA THR A 90 -10.51 6.30 -11.17
C THR A 90 -11.41 5.85 -12.30
N ASP A 91 -11.22 4.64 -12.81
CA ASP A 91 -12.07 4.08 -13.87
C ASP A 91 -13.46 3.72 -13.34
N LYS A 92 -14.49 3.89 -14.20
CA LYS A 92 -15.89 3.55 -13.88
C LYS A 92 -16.11 2.04 -13.72
N GLN A 93 -15.23 1.20 -14.26
CA GLN A 93 -15.29 -0.24 -14.04
C GLN A 93 -14.87 -0.58 -12.62
N PHE A 94 -13.83 0.08 -12.08
CA PHE A 94 -13.42 -0.11 -10.69
C PHE A 94 -14.44 0.49 -9.72
N PHE A 95 -14.73 1.80 -9.80
CA PHE A 95 -15.62 2.51 -8.89
C PHE A 95 -16.92 2.88 -9.56
N ASN A 96 -18.03 2.21 -9.16
CA ASN A 96 -19.32 2.36 -9.84
C ASN A 96 -20.50 2.45 -8.85
N PRO A 97 -20.92 3.67 -8.48
CA PRO A 97 -22.08 3.87 -7.61
C PRO A 97 -23.40 3.33 -8.19
N LEU A 98 -23.57 3.34 -9.52
CA LEU A 98 -24.78 2.79 -10.15
C LEU A 98 -24.84 1.26 -10.02
N ARG A 99 -23.71 0.57 -10.14
CA ARG A 99 -23.63 -0.87 -9.87
C ARG A 99 -23.99 -1.17 -8.42
N PHE A 100 -23.51 -0.35 -7.49
CA PHE A 100 -23.81 -0.49 -6.06
C PHE A 100 -25.31 -0.34 -5.73
N ILE A 101 -26.00 0.67 -6.29
CA ILE A 101 -27.43 0.90 -6.12
C ILE A 101 -28.25 -0.29 -6.67
N ARG A 102 -27.77 -0.94 -7.74
CA ARG A 102 -28.41 -2.12 -8.34
C ARG A 102 -28.09 -3.43 -7.59
N GLY A 103 -27.44 -3.37 -6.43
CA GLY A 103 -27.13 -4.53 -5.58
C GLY A 103 -25.76 -5.18 -5.82
N GLY A 104 -24.92 -4.67 -6.74
CA GLY A 104 -23.57 -5.13 -6.96
C GLY A 104 -22.54 -4.47 -6.04
N ASN A 105 -21.27 -4.76 -6.26
CA ASN A 105 -20.15 -4.16 -5.52
C ASN A 105 -19.91 -2.70 -5.93
N LEU A 106 -19.54 -1.84 -4.98
CA LEU A 106 -19.15 -0.45 -5.24
C LEU A 106 -17.82 -0.39 -5.97
N ILE A 107 -16.86 -1.22 -5.54
CA ILE A 107 -15.54 -1.39 -6.14
C ILE A 107 -15.43 -2.79 -6.74
N ASP A 108 -14.67 -2.91 -7.83
CA ASP A 108 -14.41 -4.17 -8.52
C ASP A 108 -12.92 -4.52 -8.40
N LEU A 109 -12.60 -5.27 -7.35
CA LEU A 109 -11.22 -5.70 -7.09
C LEU A 109 -10.78 -6.77 -8.10
N ASP A 110 -11.70 -7.63 -8.56
CA ASP A 110 -11.40 -8.65 -9.56
C ASP A 110 -10.99 -8.01 -10.87
N TRP A 111 -11.78 -7.04 -11.33
CA TRP A 111 -11.43 -6.28 -12.52
C TRP A 111 -10.08 -5.57 -12.35
N LEU A 112 -9.85 -4.90 -11.19
CA LEU A 112 -8.60 -4.19 -10.93
C LEU A 112 -7.40 -5.14 -11.01
N ILE A 113 -7.44 -6.25 -10.29
CA ILE A 113 -6.34 -7.23 -10.22
C ILE A 113 -6.10 -7.86 -11.60
N ASN A 114 -7.15 -8.34 -12.27
CA ASN A 114 -7.02 -8.99 -13.58
C ASN A 114 -6.47 -8.03 -14.64
N THR A 115 -6.99 -6.80 -14.69
CA THR A 115 -6.56 -5.80 -15.66
C THR A 115 -5.11 -5.37 -15.41
N THR A 116 -4.75 -5.07 -14.16
CA THR A 116 -3.39 -4.62 -13.85
C THR A 116 -2.36 -5.74 -13.97
N SER A 117 -2.73 -6.99 -13.72
CA SER A 117 -1.85 -8.14 -13.96
C SER A 117 -1.54 -8.36 -15.44
N ALA A 118 -2.51 -8.04 -16.31
CA ALA A 118 -2.34 -8.18 -17.76
C ALA A 118 -1.60 -6.99 -18.39
N GLU A 119 -1.95 -5.75 -18.00
CA GLU A 119 -1.45 -4.53 -18.64
C GLU A 119 -0.15 -4.00 -18.02
N CYS A 120 0.02 -4.15 -16.69
CA CYS A 120 1.18 -3.67 -15.96
C CYS A 120 1.49 -4.58 -14.76
N PRO A 121 2.06 -5.78 -15.01
CA PRO A 121 2.35 -6.75 -13.95
C PRO A 121 3.38 -6.24 -12.94
N LEU A 122 3.29 -6.74 -11.71
CA LEU A 122 4.33 -6.56 -10.71
C LEU A 122 5.58 -7.37 -11.09
N ASP A 123 6.77 -6.79 -10.90
CA ASP A 123 8.05 -7.49 -11.05
C ASP A 123 8.33 -8.38 -9.82
N ILE A 124 7.59 -9.47 -9.73
CA ILE A 124 7.71 -10.43 -8.63
C ILE A 124 9.15 -10.99 -8.54
N ALA A 125 9.84 -11.17 -9.68
CA ALA A 125 11.20 -11.68 -9.68
C ALA A 125 12.17 -10.73 -8.96
N HIS A 126 11.96 -9.41 -9.06
CA HIS A 126 12.74 -8.44 -8.28
C HIS A 126 12.49 -8.59 -6.77
N ALA A 127 11.24 -8.75 -6.38
CA ALA A 127 10.87 -8.93 -4.97
C ALA A 127 11.40 -10.25 -4.40
N LEU A 128 11.37 -11.35 -5.15
CA LEU A 128 11.91 -12.64 -4.70
C LEU A 128 13.40 -12.53 -4.34
N ARG A 129 14.19 -11.80 -5.14
CA ARG A 129 15.60 -11.55 -4.80
C ARG A 129 15.78 -10.78 -3.48
N ARG A 130 14.83 -9.90 -3.14
CA ARG A 130 14.85 -9.19 -1.85
C ARG A 130 14.52 -10.12 -0.68
N PHE A 131 13.62 -11.06 -0.88
CA PHE A 131 13.31 -12.10 0.10
C PHE A 131 14.50 -13.04 0.34
N GLU A 132 15.22 -13.43 -0.71
CA GLU A 132 16.47 -14.20 -0.60
C GLU A 132 17.54 -13.47 0.20
N GLN A 133 17.51 -12.14 0.21
CA GLN A 133 18.39 -11.29 1.03
C GLN A 133 17.89 -11.10 2.47
N GLY A 134 16.80 -11.79 2.86
CA GLY A 134 16.25 -11.77 4.21
C GLY A 134 15.19 -10.68 4.47
N GLN A 135 14.78 -9.89 3.46
CA GLN A 135 13.72 -8.92 3.63
C GLN A 135 12.37 -9.64 3.79
N GLU A 136 11.56 -9.20 4.76
CA GLU A 136 10.24 -9.76 5.02
C GLU A 136 9.14 -8.79 4.57
N PHE A 137 8.03 -9.33 4.05
CA PHE A 137 6.85 -8.54 3.71
C PHE A 137 5.57 -9.21 4.16
N TYR A 138 4.67 -8.43 4.77
CA TYR A 138 3.36 -8.88 5.21
C TYR A 138 2.26 -7.91 4.82
N MET A 139 1.12 -8.47 4.42
CA MET A 139 -0.11 -7.76 4.07
C MET A 139 -1.17 -8.08 5.12
N CYS A 140 -1.72 -7.04 5.75
CA CYS A 140 -2.75 -7.19 6.76
C CYS A 140 -4.13 -7.36 6.12
N ALA A 141 -4.87 -8.38 6.56
CA ALA A 141 -6.30 -8.53 6.30
C ALA A 141 -7.05 -8.81 7.60
N SER A 142 -8.37 -8.68 7.60
CA SER A 142 -9.22 -8.90 8.77
C SER A 142 -10.07 -10.15 8.58
N ARG A 143 -10.00 -11.10 9.49
CA ARG A 143 -10.86 -12.27 9.47
C ARG A 143 -12.32 -11.87 9.59
N ALA A 144 -13.16 -12.49 8.78
CA ALA A 144 -14.59 -12.18 8.79
C ALA A 144 -15.33 -12.76 10.00
N ASP A 145 -14.84 -13.83 10.59
CA ASP A 145 -15.51 -14.56 11.69
C ASP A 145 -15.36 -13.88 13.06
N ASN A 146 -14.13 -13.41 13.37
CA ASN A 146 -13.80 -12.88 14.71
C ASN A 146 -13.19 -11.46 14.70
N LEU A 147 -12.98 -10.88 13.51
CA LEU A 147 -12.37 -9.57 13.29
C LEU A 147 -10.91 -9.47 13.78
N ASP A 148 -10.21 -10.59 13.90
CA ASP A 148 -8.77 -10.58 14.19
C ASP A 148 -7.96 -10.21 12.94
N ALA A 149 -6.82 -9.56 13.16
CA ALA A 149 -5.88 -9.28 12.09
C ALA A 149 -5.13 -10.56 11.68
N ALA A 150 -5.04 -10.79 10.38
CA ALA A 150 -4.18 -11.80 9.76
C ALA A 150 -3.12 -11.11 8.91
N TYR A 151 -1.93 -11.69 8.85
CA TYR A 151 -0.80 -11.12 8.13
C TYR A 151 -0.24 -12.14 7.15
N PHE A 152 -0.47 -11.91 5.88
CA PHE A 152 -0.07 -12.79 4.79
C PHE A 152 1.27 -12.39 4.23
N SER A 153 2.17 -13.37 4.09
CA SER A 153 3.43 -13.20 3.36
C SER A 153 3.32 -13.74 1.95
N PRO A 154 3.62 -12.95 0.92
CA PRO A 154 3.57 -13.44 -0.46
C PRO A 154 4.65 -14.49 -0.78
N GLN A 155 5.59 -14.74 0.12
CA GLN A 155 6.52 -15.86 0.03
C GLN A 155 5.83 -17.21 0.23
N ALA A 156 4.68 -17.23 0.94
CA ALA A 156 3.97 -18.44 1.32
C ALA A 156 2.72 -18.71 0.48
N GLY A 157 2.36 -17.83 -0.49
CA GLY A 157 1.13 -18.00 -1.27
C GLY A 157 0.91 -16.98 -2.37
N ASP A 158 -0.33 -16.80 -2.78
CA ASP A 158 -0.70 -15.93 -3.90
C ASP A 158 -0.63 -14.44 -3.52
N TRP A 159 0.31 -13.72 -4.11
CA TRP A 159 0.52 -12.30 -3.88
C TRP A 159 -0.71 -11.45 -4.20
N LEU A 160 -1.34 -11.71 -5.34
CA LEU A 160 -2.46 -10.90 -5.81
C LEU A 160 -3.73 -11.19 -5.00
N GLU A 161 -3.93 -12.43 -4.58
CA GLU A 161 -5.01 -12.81 -3.69
C GLU A 161 -4.87 -12.15 -2.31
N TYR A 162 -3.65 -12.06 -1.79
CA TYR A 162 -3.39 -11.37 -0.51
C TYR A 162 -3.58 -9.85 -0.61
N ILE A 163 -3.20 -9.22 -1.74
CA ILE A 163 -3.54 -7.81 -2.03
C ILE A 163 -5.07 -7.63 -2.03
N LYS A 164 -5.79 -8.53 -2.71
CA LYS A 164 -7.25 -8.50 -2.79
C LYS A 164 -7.89 -8.63 -1.42
N ALA A 165 -7.47 -9.61 -0.61
CA ALA A 165 -7.96 -9.81 0.75
C ALA A 165 -7.72 -8.59 1.64
N SER A 166 -6.49 -8.02 1.57
CA SER A 166 -6.12 -6.81 2.31
C SER A 166 -6.94 -5.57 1.92
N SER A 167 -7.58 -5.58 0.73
CA SER A 167 -8.29 -4.44 0.13
C SER A 167 -9.81 -4.63 0.01
N ALA A 168 -10.35 -5.76 0.46
CA ALA A 168 -11.77 -6.13 0.35
C ALA A 168 -12.64 -5.39 1.38
N ILE A 169 -12.93 -4.09 1.14
CA ILE A 169 -13.70 -3.23 2.06
C ILE A 169 -15.13 -3.78 2.22
N PRO A 170 -15.57 -4.12 3.45
CA PRO A 170 -16.92 -4.62 3.69
C PRO A 170 -18.00 -3.68 3.19
N GLY A 171 -19.02 -4.24 2.56
CA GLY A 171 -20.09 -3.48 1.93
C GLY A 171 -19.75 -2.90 0.55
N PHE A 172 -18.48 -2.60 0.26
CA PHE A 172 -18.04 -2.12 -1.04
C PHE A 172 -17.59 -3.26 -1.95
N TYR A 173 -16.92 -4.25 -1.38
CA TYR A 173 -16.67 -5.59 -1.94
C TYR A 173 -17.26 -6.59 -0.93
N ARG A 174 -18.50 -7.05 -1.20
CA ARG A 174 -19.39 -7.63 -0.17
C ARG A 174 -18.98 -9.01 0.30
N GLU A 175 -18.50 -9.83 -0.62
CA GLU A 175 -18.25 -11.25 -0.38
C GLU A 175 -16.96 -11.49 0.43
N GLY A 176 -16.04 -10.50 0.43
CA GLY A 176 -14.70 -10.70 0.96
C GLY A 176 -13.87 -11.61 0.05
N VAL A 177 -12.78 -12.12 0.57
CA VAL A 177 -11.88 -13.04 -0.15
C VAL A 177 -11.69 -14.29 0.71
N GLU A 178 -11.92 -15.45 0.13
CA GLU A 178 -11.74 -16.73 0.81
C GLU A 178 -10.31 -17.23 0.59
N ILE A 179 -9.58 -17.51 1.67
CA ILE A 179 -8.25 -18.10 1.67
C ILE A 179 -8.29 -19.25 2.69
N ASP A 180 -7.97 -20.45 2.27
CA ASP A 180 -7.96 -21.68 3.09
C ASP A 180 -9.27 -21.88 3.89
N GLY A 181 -10.43 -21.63 3.25
CA GLY A 181 -11.76 -21.81 3.85
C GLY A 181 -12.15 -20.72 4.86
N ILE A 182 -11.37 -19.65 4.97
CA ILE A 182 -11.65 -18.51 5.83
C ILE A 182 -11.86 -17.28 4.97
N THR A 183 -12.96 -16.55 5.23
CA THR A 183 -13.24 -15.27 4.54
C THR A 183 -12.48 -14.13 5.21
N TYR A 184 -11.87 -13.28 4.40
CA TYR A 184 -11.14 -12.09 4.83
C TYR A 184 -11.73 -10.82 4.21
N HIS A 185 -11.61 -9.75 4.94
CA HIS A 185 -11.93 -8.38 4.53
C HIS A 185 -10.72 -7.46 4.69
N ASP A 186 -10.87 -6.21 4.24
CA ASP A 186 -9.83 -5.18 4.36
C ASP A 186 -9.21 -5.12 5.76
N GLY A 187 -7.89 -5.14 5.81
CA GLY A 187 -7.12 -5.13 7.05
C GLY A 187 -7.34 -3.89 7.91
N GLY A 188 -7.86 -2.82 7.34
CA GLY A 188 -8.18 -1.59 8.05
C GLY A 188 -9.19 -1.75 9.19
N ILE A 189 -9.99 -2.82 9.20
CA ILE A 189 -10.90 -3.12 10.31
C ILE A 189 -10.10 -3.46 11.57
N SER A 190 -9.09 -4.31 11.44
CA SER A 190 -8.38 -4.91 12.57
C SER A 190 -7.05 -4.24 12.87
N ASP A 191 -6.31 -3.82 11.83
CA ASP A 191 -5.04 -3.10 11.97
C ASP A 191 -4.74 -2.22 10.75
N ALA A 192 -5.29 -1.01 10.75
CA ALA A 192 -5.12 -0.04 9.66
C ALA A 192 -3.67 0.46 9.53
N VAL A 193 -2.90 0.46 10.62
CA VAL A 193 -1.49 0.89 10.69
C VAL A 193 -0.72 -0.15 11.50
N PRO A 194 -0.17 -1.19 10.89
CA PRO A 194 0.35 -2.38 11.58
C PRO A 194 1.70 -2.17 12.28
N VAL A 195 1.85 -1.07 13.02
CA VAL A 195 3.08 -0.71 13.72
C VAL A 195 3.33 -1.59 14.94
N ILE A 196 2.28 -1.99 15.66
CA ILE A 196 2.40 -2.88 16.82
C ILE A 196 2.84 -4.27 16.38
N GLU A 197 2.36 -4.73 15.21
CA GLU A 197 2.79 -5.99 14.64
C GLU A 197 4.26 -5.95 14.19
N ALA A 198 4.70 -4.83 13.60
CA ALA A 198 6.11 -4.66 13.28
C ALA A 198 7.00 -4.79 14.52
N TRP A 199 6.60 -4.17 15.63
CA TRP A 199 7.29 -4.31 16.92
C TRP A 199 7.30 -5.75 17.43
N ARG A 200 6.17 -6.45 17.37
CA ARG A 200 6.06 -7.88 17.77
C ARG A 200 6.97 -8.79 16.96
N ARG A 201 7.24 -8.43 15.70
CA ARG A 201 8.18 -9.14 14.82
C ARG A 201 9.64 -8.74 15.00
N GLY A 202 9.93 -7.98 16.06
CA GLY A 202 11.29 -7.61 16.46
C GLY A 202 11.79 -6.29 15.90
N ALA A 203 10.92 -5.45 15.33
CA ALA A 203 11.34 -4.13 14.91
C ALA A 203 11.53 -3.19 16.11
N THR A 204 12.72 -2.62 16.22
CA THR A 204 13.06 -1.59 17.21
C THR A 204 13.14 -0.20 16.60
N ARG A 205 13.27 -0.12 15.27
CA ARG A 205 13.23 1.12 14.49
C ARG A 205 12.14 0.98 13.43
N ILE A 206 11.16 1.90 13.42
CA ILE A 206 10.00 1.78 12.56
C ILE A 206 9.75 3.11 11.86
N VAL A 207 9.76 3.09 10.53
CA VAL A 207 9.25 4.19 9.71
C VAL A 207 7.79 3.92 9.40
N VAL A 208 6.91 4.84 9.77
CA VAL A 208 5.47 4.73 9.52
C VAL A 208 5.05 5.79 8.51
N ILE A 209 4.39 5.39 7.42
CA ILE A 209 3.79 6.32 6.46
C ILE A 209 2.28 6.34 6.66
N ARG A 210 1.74 7.51 7.02
CA ARG A 210 0.32 7.74 7.27
C ARG A 210 -0.33 8.53 6.14
N THR A 211 -1.61 8.28 5.94
CA THR A 211 -2.45 8.99 4.96
C THR A 211 -3.33 10.06 5.61
N VAL A 212 -3.25 10.19 6.93
CA VAL A 212 -3.96 11.20 7.72
C VAL A 212 -2.99 11.95 8.63
N PRO A 213 -3.30 13.20 9.02
CA PRO A 213 -2.51 13.95 9.99
C PRO A 213 -2.40 13.23 11.33
N SER A 214 -1.20 13.22 11.94
CA SER A 214 -0.89 12.46 13.16
C SER A 214 -1.79 12.79 14.36
N GLN A 215 -2.36 13.98 14.43
CA GLN A 215 -3.18 14.43 15.57
C GLN A 215 -4.69 14.19 15.39
N LEU A 216 -5.11 13.69 14.22
CA LEU A 216 -6.53 13.44 13.96
C LEU A 216 -6.93 12.04 14.40
N TYR A 217 -7.20 11.88 15.69
CA TYR A 217 -8.16 10.89 16.15
C TYR A 217 -9.55 11.53 16.11
N TYR A 218 -10.20 11.44 14.96
CA TYR A 218 -11.52 12.02 14.78
C TYR A 218 -12.49 10.95 14.30
N THR A 219 -13.33 10.47 15.22
CA THR A 219 -14.55 9.78 14.82
C THR A 219 -15.60 10.86 14.55
N PRO A 220 -16.00 11.10 13.30
CA PRO A 220 -17.00 12.12 12.98
C PRO A 220 -18.30 11.91 13.78
N GLU A 221 -18.94 12.99 14.21
CA GLU A 221 -20.20 12.88 14.98
C GLU A 221 -21.33 12.16 14.20
N TRP A 222 -21.31 12.25 12.87
CA TRP A 222 -22.25 11.51 12.05
C TRP A 222 -22.01 9.99 12.13
N VAL A 223 -20.77 9.55 12.29
CA VAL A 223 -20.42 8.13 12.51
C VAL A 223 -21.00 7.66 13.84
N LYS A 224 -20.84 8.42 14.91
CA LYS A 224 -21.40 8.11 16.23
C LYS A 224 -22.95 8.07 16.22
N ARG A 225 -23.58 8.96 15.41
CA ARG A 225 -25.05 8.95 15.22
C ARG A 225 -25.49 7.73 14.42
N MET A 226 -24.77 7.42 13.33
CA MET A 226 -25.03 6.27 12.48
C MET A 226 -24.84 4.96 13.27
N GLU A 227 -23.80 4.88 14.10
CA GLU A 227 -23.54 3.74 14.99
C GLU A 227 -24.74 3.44 15.88
N ARG A 228 -25.31 4.45 16.56
CA ARG A 228 -26.53 4.31 17.41
C ARG A 228 -27.78 3.90 16.62
N TRP A 229 -27.89 4.33 15.36
CA TRP A 229 -28.99 3.93 14.49
C TRP A 229 -28.82 2.50 13.97
N LEU A 230 -27.60 2.12 13.58
CA LEU A 230 -27.24 0.80 13.08
C LEU A 230 -27.33 -0.29 14.17
N GLU A 231 -27.03 0.03 15.44
CA GLU A 231 -27.20 -0.89 16.58
C GLU A 231 -28.65 -1.41 16.73
N LYS A 232 -29.62 -0.63 16.29
CA LYS A 232 -31.06 -0.99 16.29
C LYS A 232 -31.51 -1.74 15.03
N SER A 233 -30.62 -1.93 14.06
CA SER A 233 -30.91 -2.55 12.76
C SER A 233 -30.24 -3.92 12.62
N HIS A 234 -30.53 -4.62 11.52
CA HIS A 234 -29.88 -5.88 11.17
C HIS A 234 -28.38 -5.75 10.81
N LEU A 235 -27.79 -4.55 10.93
CA LEU A 235 -26.41 -4.23 10.55
C LEU A 235 -25.41 -4.32 11.72
N LYS A 236 -25.70 -5.10 12.75
CA LYS A 236 -24.85 -5.32 13.94
C LYS A 236 -23.37 -5.62 13.59
N ARG A 237 -23.15 -6.39 12.50
CA ARG A 237 -21.80 -6.76 12.07
C ARG A 237 -21.00 -5.55 11.59
N MET A 238 -21.63 -4.63 10.85
CA MET A 238 -20.98 -3.40 10.40
C MET A 238 -20.58 -2.50 11.56
N VAL A 239 -21.45 -2.40 12.57
CA VAL A 239 -21.14 -1.67 13.83
C VAL A 239 -19.96 -2.31 14.56
N ALA A 240 -19.92 -3.64 14.65
CA ALA A 240 -18.79 -4.35 15.27
C ALA A 240 -17.46 -4.05 14.53
N MET A 241 -17.46 -4.06 13.19
CA MET A 241 -16.31 -3.71 12.38
C MET A 241 -15.84 -2.25 12.60
N MET A 242 -16.79 -1.30 12.67
CA MET A 242 -16.46 0.10 12.96
C MET A 242 -15.88 0.29 14.37
N LYS A 243 -16.42 -0.38 15.37
CA LYS A 243 -15.90 -0.37 16.75
C LYS A 243 -14.50 -0.98 16.81
N GLN A 244 -14.27 -2.09 16.11
CA GLN A 244 -12.97 -2.75 16.05
C GLN A 244 -11.94 -1.83 15.38
N HIS A 245 -12.28 -1.21 14.25
CA HIS A 245 -11.42 -0.22 13.58
C HIS A 245 -11.04 0.92 14.52
N ALA A 246 -12.03 1.56 15.16
CA ALA A 246 -11.80 2.69 16.07
C ALA A 246 -10.89 2.30 17.25
N LYS A 247 -11.13 1.12 17.85
CA LYS A 247 -10.33 0.59 18.96
C LYS A 247 -8.90 0.30 18.56
N SER A 248 -8.70 -0.37 17.42
CA SER A 248 -7.39 -0.71 16.89
C SER A 248 -6.61 0.56 16.55
N TYR A 249 -7.25 1.48 15.85
CA TYR A 249 -6.65 2.73 15.42
C TYR A 249 -6.19 3.61 16.60
N TYR A 250 -7.03 3.75 17.63
CA TYR A 250 -6.68 4.45 18.87
C TYR A 250 -5.45 3.83 19.56
N ARG A 251 -5.44 2.50 19.69
CA ARG A 251 -4.32 1.77 20.31
C ARG A 251 -3.02 1.98 19.55
N THR A 252 -3.08 1.91 18.23
CA THR A 252 -1.93 2.12 17.34
C THR A 252 -1.41 3.55 17.42
N GLN A 253 -2.29 4.55 17.41
CA GLN A 253 -1.89 5.94 17.51
C GLN A 253 -1.21 6.24 18.85
N LYS A 254 -1.75 5.69 19.95
CA LYS A 254 -1.11 5.79 21.27
C LYS A 254 0.27 5.15 21.29
N PHE A 255 0.43 4.00 20.63
CA PHE A 255 1.71 3.32 20.53
C PHE A 255 2.74 4.13 19.74
N ILE A 256 2.34 4.75 18.61
CA ILE A 256 3.21 5.61 17.80
C ILE A 256 3.68 6.81 18.61
N GLN A 257 2.78 7.50 19.31
CA GLN A 257 3.10 8.72 20.07
C GLN A 257 3.88 8.46 21.35
N SER A 258 3.78 7.25 21.91
CA SER A 258 4.44 6.85 23.16
C SER A 258 5.01 5.43 23.01
N PRO A 259 6.06 5.23 22.20
CA PRO A 259 6.61 3.91 21.97
C PRO A 259 7.27 3.36 23.26
N PRO A 260 7.34 2.02 23.41
CA PRO A 260 8.00 1.40 24.54
C PRO A 260 9.52 1.70 24.57
N PRO A 261 10.19 1.51 25.72
CA PRO A 261 11.63 1.69 25.81
C PRO A 261 12.38 0.86 24.76
N GLY A 262 13.42 1.45 24.16
CA GLY A 262 14.21 0.80 23.13
C GLY A 262 13.56 0.77 21.74
N VAL A 263 12.41 1.43 21.54
CA VAL A 263 11.77 1.56 20.23
C VAL A 263 11.81 3.01 19.75
N GLU A 264 12.21 3.19 18.49
CA GLU A 264 12.24 4.47 17.78
C GLU A 264 11.27 4.44 16.62
N ILE A 265 10.33 5.42 16.56
CA ILE A 265 9.32 5.52 15.50
C ILE A 265 9.44 6.87 14.81
N ALA A 266 9.70 6.85 13.49
CA ALA A 266 9.59 8.01 12.62
C ALA A 266 8.27 7.97 11.84
N GLU A 267 7.39 8.92 12.08
CA GLU A 267 6.07 8.99 11.44
C GLU A 267 6.06 10.05 10.35
N ILE A 268 5.94 9.60 9.07
CA ILE A 268 5.77 10.48 7.90
C ILE A 268 4.26 10.64 7.66
N TYR A 269 3.76 11.87 7.73
CA TYR A 269 2.34 12.16 7.59
C TYR A 269 2.07 13.51 6.91
N PRO A 270 0.90 13.72 6.30
CA PRO A 270 0.50 15.02 5.78
C PRO A 270 0.19 15.98 6.92
N ASN A 271 0.62 17.24 6.81
CA ASN A 271 0.39 18.29 7.84
C ASN A 271 -1.06 18.79 7.92
N ALA A 272 -1.87 18.47 6.94
CA ALA A 272 -3.32 18.72 6.87
C ALA A 272 -4.02 17.56 6.18
N PRO A 273 -5.35 17.41 6.32
CA PRO A 273 -6.09 16.40 5.57
C PRO A 273 -5.77 16.46 4.07
N LEU A 274 -5.59 15.29 3.47
CA LEU A 274 -5.37 15.17 2.03
C LEU A 274 -6.58 15.74 1.26
N ALA A 275 -6.34 16.24 0.07
CA ALA A 275 -7.40 16.71 -0.81
C ALA A 275 -8.16 15.55 -1.47
N SER A 276 -7.54 14.37 -1.56
CA SER A 276 -8.16 13.14 -2.04
C SER A 276 -9.01 12.47 -0.96
N ASN A 277 -10.05 11.76 -1.40
CA ASN A 277 -10.87 10.86 -0.60
C ASN A 277 -10.38 9.41 -0.78
N ALA A 278 -10.86 8.51 0.06
CA ALA A 278 -10.56 7.08 -0.09
C ALA A 278 -11.04 6.50 -1.42
N LEU A 279 -12.13 7.01 -1.99
CA LEU A 279 -12.69 6.63 -3.29
C LEU A 279 -13.28 7.85 -4.01
N GLY A 280 -13.39 7.78 -5.34
CA GLY A 280 -14.05 8.80 -6.17
C GLY A 280 -13.29 10.11 -6.33
N SER A 281 -12.00 10.14 -6.06
CA SER A 281 -11.15 11.33 -6.25
C SER A 281 -10.88 11.60 -7.72
N ARG A 282 -10.72 12.88 -8.06
CA ARG A 282 -10.30 13.30 -9.40
C ARG A 282 -8.78 13.17 -9.54
N VAL A 283 -8.30 12.84 -10.73
CA VAL A 283 -6.85 12.70 -11.01
C VAL A 283 -6.06 13.94 -10.60
N LYS A 284 -6.58 15.15 -10.86
CA LYS A 284 -5.93 16.41 -10.46
C LYS A 284 -5.66 16.47 -8.94
N THR A 285 -6.65 16.06 -8.15
CA THR A 285 -6.57 16.03 -6.68
C THR A 285 -5.55 14.98 -6.21
N LEU A 286 -5.62 13.78 -6.80
CA LEU A 286 -4.65 12.71 -6.53
C LEU A 286 -3.20 13.17 -6.82
N MET A 287 -2.98 13.86 -7.94
CA MET A 287 -1.66 14.37 -8.31
C MET A 287 -1.15 15.48 -7.38
N GLN A 288 -2.05 16.24 -6.75
CA GLN A 288 -1.68 17.20 -5.71
C GLN A 288 -1.11 16.48 -4.49
N ASP A 289 -1.81 15.46 -3.99
CA ASP A 289 -1.40 14.70 -2.81
C ASP A 289 -0.17 13.82 -3.09
N TYR A 290 -0.04 13.30 -4.32
CA TYR A 290 1.19 12.63 -4.76
C TYR A 290 2.42 13.55 -4.65
N ARG A 291 2.30 14.82 -5.12
CA ARG A 291 3.40 15.79 -5.01
C ARG A 291 3.73 16.11 -3.56
N LEU A 292 2.72 16.17 -2.68
CA LEU A 292 2.92 16.31 -1.24
C LEU A 292 3.68 15.13 -0.66
N GLY A 293 3.30 13.89 -1.01
CA GLY A 293 4.01 12.67 -0.62
C GLY A 293 5.46 12.68 -1.06
N ARG A 294 5.73 13.03 -2.32
CA ARG A 294 7.10 13.20 -2.82
C ARG A 294 7.90 14.24 -2.00
N ARG A 295 7.28 15.35 -1.65
CA ARG A 295 7.94 16.37 -0.81
C ARG A 295 8.27 15.84 0.58
N SER A 296 7.36 15.07 1.19
CA SER A 296 7.57 14.42 2.49
C SER A 296 8.67 13.35 2.43
N GLY A 297 8.71 12.52 1.37
CA GLY A 297 9.77 11.55 1.15
C GLY A 297 11.15 12.18 1.01
N ARG A 298 11.28 13.25 0.20
CA ARG A 298 12.53 14.01 0.10
C ARG A 298 12.94 14.63 1.43
N TYR A 299 11.98 15.17 2.18
CA TYR A 299 12.26 15.75 3.48
C TYR A 299 12.78 14.69 4.46
N PHE A 300 12.16 13.52 4.53
CA PHE A 300 12.64 12.41 5.34
C PHE A 300 14.07 12.00 4.95
N LEU A 301 14.33 11.78 3.66
CA LEU A 301 15.65 11.39 3.17
C LEU A 301 16.73 12.42 3.51
N ALA A 302 16.42 13.70 3.36
CA ALA A 302 17.36 14.79 3.64
C ALA A 302 17.66 14.98 5.14
N THR A 303 16.73 14.58 6.01
CA THR A 303 16.84 14.82 7.45
C THR A 303 17.19 13.56 8.25
N LEU A 304 16.51 12.47 8.00
CA LEU A 304 16.59 11.24 8.78
C LEU A 304 17.13 10.04 8.00
N GLY A 305 17.14 10.09 6.68
CA GLY A 305 17.50 8.95 5.84
C GLY A 305 18.81 8.30 6.24
N ASN A 306 19.88 9.10 6.39
CA ASN A 306 21.21 8.61 6.79
C ASN A 306 21.26 8.04 8.22
N ARG A 307 20.38 8.51 9.11
CA ARG A 307 20.29 8.02 10.48
C ARG A 307 19.77 6.58 10.54
N TRP A 308 18.91 6.23 9.57
CA TRP A 308 18.16 4.98 9.55
C TRP A 308 18.75 3.94 8.62
N ALA A 309 19.67 4.36 7.76
CA ALA A 309 20.40 3.49 6.87
C ALA A 309 21.80 3.23 7.40
N ALA A 310 22.15 1.98 7.75
CA ALA A 310 23.50 1.51 7.49
C ALA A 310 23.57 1.36 5.95
N TYR A 311 24.06 2.39 5.27
CA TYR A 311 23.87 2.57 3.83
C TYR A 311 24.85 1.68 3.07
N GLU A 312 24.38 0.56 2.54
CA GLU A 312 24.94 0.00 1.32
C GLU A 312 24.00 0.35 0.16
N PRO A 313 24.45 1.11 -0.84
CA PRO A 313 23.59 1.47 -1.97
C PRO A 313 23.29 0.22 -2.79
N VAL A 314 22.10 -0.33 -2.62
CA VAL A 314 21.61 -1.37 -3.53
C VAL A 314 21.34 -0.71 -4.87
N ARG A 315 22.06 -1.14 -5.90
CA ARG A 315 21.84 -0.71 -7.30
C ARG A 315 20.44 -1.16 -7.73
N THR A 316 19.46 -0.27 -7.61
CA THR A 316 18.13 -0.49 -8.18
C THR A 316 18.21 -0.34 -9.69
N SER A 317 17.89 -1.41 -10.43
CA SER A 317 17.62 -1.30 -11.87
C SER A 317 16.36 -0.47 -12.05
N VAL A 318 16.50 0.73 -12.58
CA VAL A 318 15.37 1.59 -12.91
C VAL A 318 14.70 1.00 -14.16
N LEU A 319 13.62 0.25 -13.99
CA LEU A 319 12.73 -0.05 -15.09
C LEU A 319 12.06 1.26 -15.53
N ARG A 320 12.48 1.76 -16.69
CA ARG A 320 11.81 2.88 -17.34
C ARG A 320 10.43 2.39 -17.77
N VAL A 321 9.38 2.86 -17.13
CA VAL A 321 8.05 2.85 -17.74
C VAL A 321 8.17 3.72 -18.99
N PRO A 322 7.88 3.22 -20.20
CA PRO A 322 7.93 4.05 -21.40
C PRO A 322 7.02 5.27 -21.20
N PRO A 323 7.43 6.46 -21.65
CA PRO A 323 6.55 7.62 -21.63
C PRO A 323 5.28 7.28 -22.38
N ALA A 324 4.12 7.67 -21.85
CA ALA A 324 2.86 7.58 -22.56
C ALA A 324 3.06 8.24 -23.92
N SER A 325 2.85 7.49 -25.01
CA SER A 325 2.89 8.03 -26.36
C SER A 325 1.89 9.18 -26.43
N ASN A 326 2.38 10.38 -26.71
CA ASN A 326 1.54 11.45 -27.18
C ASN A 326 1.07 11.05 -28.57
N ASP A 327 -0.16 10.59 -28.71
CA ASP A 327 -0.82 10.49 -29.98
C ASP A 327 -1.06 11.92 -30.51
N ASN A 328 -0.12 12.43 -31.24
CA ASN A 328 -0.22 13.47 -32.25
C ASN A 328 1.07 13.46 -33.08
N ASP A 329 1.11 12.55 -34.03
CA ASP A 329 1.75 12.83 -35.32
C ASP A 329 1.24 11.83 -36.36
N SER A 330 0.27 12.31 -37.09
CA SER A 330 -0.14 11.80 -38.39
C SER A 330 0.98 12.12 -39.38
N GLN A 331 1.80 11.12 -39.75
CA GLN A 331 2.39 11.05 -41.09
C GLN A 331 3.02 9.66 -41.29
N LEU A 332 2.38 8.88 -42.16
CA LEU A 332 2.94 7.67 -42.75
C LEU A 332 4.04 8.03 -43.78
N PRO A 333 5.14 7.32 -43.81
CA PRO A 333 5.84 7.09 -45.09
C PRO A 333 5.54 5.69 -45.61
N VAL A 334 5.06 5.68 -46.86
CA VAL A 334 5.03 4.50 -47.72
C VAL A 334 6.48 4.20 -48.16
N THR A 335 6.95 2.97 -47.93
CA THR A 335 8.01 2.35 -48.72
C THR A 335 7.87 0.85 -48.71
N ASP A 336 7.55 0.38 -49.80
CA ASP A 336 7.96 -0.64 -50.73
C ASP A 336 8.66 -1.92 -50.20
N GLY A 337 8.16 -3.03 -50.77
CA GLY A 337 8.36 -4.41 -50.40
C GLY A 337 9.76 -4.98 -50.53
N SER A 338 9.97 -6.03 -49.78
CA SER A 338 10.52 -7.29 -50.33
C SER A 338 10.39 -8.42 -49.31
N ALA A 339 9.99 -9.56 -49.82
CA ALA A 339 9.72 -10.80 -49.10
C ALA A 339 11.01 -11.46 -48.60
N ALA A 340 10.94 -12.04 -47.39
CA ALA A 340 11.77 -13.20 -47.06
C ALA A 340 10.91 -14.16 -46.19
N VAL A 341 10.60 -15.28 -46.83
CA VAL A 341 9.99 -16.48 -46.24
C VAL A 341 11.03 -17.16 -45.37
N LEU A 342 10.72 -17.39 -44.08
CA LEU A 342 11.43 -18.38 -43.28
C LEU A 342 10.42 -19.33 -42.60
N HIS A 343 10.63 -20.61 -42.94
CA HIS A 343 9.86 -21.77 -42.53
C HIS A 343 9.83 -21.95 -41.01
N SER A 344 8.65 -22.27 -40.50
CA SER A 344 8.42 -22.91 -39.20
C SER A 344 8.56 -24.42 -39.29
N PRO A 345 9.11 -25.12 -38.31
CA PRO A 345 8.98 -26.57 -38.25
C PRO A 345 7.67 -26.98 -37.58
N GLU A 346 6.95 -27.88 -38.22
CA GLU A 346 5.75 -28.57 -37.78
C GLU A 346 6.03 -29.44 -36.56
N TYR A 347 5.14 -29.38 -35.57
CA TYR A 347 5.11 -30.33 -34.48
C TYR A 347 3.90 -31.26 -34.64
N SER A 348 4.19 -32.56 -34.86
CA SER A 348 3.20 -33.63 -34.90
C SER A 348 2.98 -34.24 -33.53
N PRO A 349 1.73 -34.50 -33.11
CA PRO A 349 1.46 -35.21 -31.86
C PRO A 349 1.44 -36.74 -32.09
N GLU A 350 2.20 -37.46 -31.30
CA GLU A 350 2.12 -38.92 -31.17
C GLU A 350 0.88 -39.34 -30.38
N LYS A 351 0.21 -40.37 -30.88
CA LYS A 351 -0.92 -41.08 -30.23
C LYS A 351 -0.39 -42.10 -29.22
N PRO A 352 -1.13 -42.35 -28.11
CA PRO A 352 -0.79 -43.42 -27.21
C PRO A 352 -1.25 -44.79 -27.79
N ALA A 353 -0.40 -45.79 -27.58
CA ALA A 353 -0.70 -47.19 -27.83
C ALA A 353 -1.12 -47.87 -26.51
N ASP A 354 -2.19 -48.68 -26.62
CA ASP A 354 -2.69 -49.78 -25.81
C ASP A 354 -2.47 -49.80 -24.27
#